data_07201efd7be3547778894ccc6468f840
#
_entry.id   07201efd7be3547778894ccc6468f840
#
_cell.length_a   1.000
_cell.length_b   1.000
_cell.length_c   1.000
_cell.angle_alpha   90.00
_cell.angle_beta   90.00
_cell.angle_gamma   90.00
#
_symmetry.space_group_name_H-M   'P 1'
#
loop_
_entity.id
_entity.type
_entity.pdbx_description
1 polymer ?
#
loop_
_entity_poly.entity_id
_entity_poly.type
_entity_poly.pdbx_seq_one_letter_code
_entity_poly.pdbx_strand_id
1 'polypeptide(L)'
;MLVFILRRMLLLMLTMLLVSVAVFLITEASPGNVARNVLGSFVTPEQEASFLNQLGLDEPAPVRYLHWLVGSDWRARRRVGLPLQRLVTEKGFVEWWAALPGGNLVRWKLDGDTLIAQIRRPDGAVEEVPDNGRWRKRADGSSYFWGVDAHNRAVLWEKGTERKAWVFVVGSGWKEVSGGAMDYLPLKKGFLRGDPGVSLRTGRPVAKSLFIRLRNSLVLAGIAFAVVMPLALALGIAAGLREGSALDRSLSVGGMVFSVIPEFAMGIFLILIFALWLGWLPGATVFGEKAPWQRPDMLVLPVLTLTLIELGYVLRITRASMVEVMRSPYIRTAFIKGLPYHRVVFQHAVRNALIAPITVIMLHVNWLLGGIVVVEVVFGYPGLGKYLLDSALYKDINALEAGAMIMVVVAVGTQLVADILYTFLNPRIRYR
;
A
#
# COMPACT_ATOMS: atom_id res chain seq x y z
N MET A 1 -18.59 -18.28 17.70
CA MET A 1 -17.25 -17.80 17.34
C MET A 1 -16.87 -18.22 15.92
N LEU A 2 -16.76 -19.50 15.58
CA LEU A 2 -16.34 -19.96 14.25
C LEU A 2 -17.23 -19.38 13.11
N VAL A 3 -18.54 -19.45 13.24
CA VAL A 3 -19.49 -18.89 12.25
C VAL A 3 -19.34 -17.37 12.11
N PHE A 4 -19.11 -16.66 13.21
CA PHE A 4 -18.84 -15.21 13.19
C PHE A 4 -17.56 -14.89 12.42
N ILE A 5 -16.47 -15.62 12.70
CA ILE A 5 -15.18 -15.43 12.00
C ILE A 5 -15.35 -15.75 10.50
N LEU A 6 -16.01 -16.88 10.15
CA LEU A 6 -16.26 -17.26 8.76
C LEU A 6 -17.09 -16.20 8.01
N ARG A 7 -18.16 -15.70 8.62
CA ARG A 7 -18.96 -14.61 8.03
C ARG A 7 -18.15 -13.34 7.81
N ARG A 8 -17.28 -12.98 8.78
CA ARG A 8 -16.40 -11.81 8.65
C ARG A 8 -15.34 -11.99 7.56
N MET A 9 -14.75 -13.19 7.47
CA MET A 9 -13.81 -13.52 6.39
C MET A 9 -14.47 -13.46 5.01
N LEU A 10 -15.68 -13.95 4.88
CA LEU A 10 -16.45 -13.88 3.61
C LEU A 10 -16.76 -12.42 3.24
N LEU A 11 -17.19 -11.60 4.21
CA LEU A 11 -17.41 -10.17 4.00
C LEU A 11 -16.11 -9.45 3.63
N LEU A 12 -14.97 -9.80 4.25
CA LEU A 12 -13.65 -9.28 3.90
C LEU A 12 -13.32 -9.59 2.44
N MET A 13 -13.47 -10.85 2.01
CA MET A 13 -13.21 -11.24 0.62
C MET A 13 -14.10 -10.48 -0.36
N LEU A 14 -15.39 -10.33 -0.03
CA LEU A 14 -16.31 -9.55 -0.85
C LEU A 14 -15.91 -8.08 -0.91
N THR A 15 -15.56 -7.48 0.22
CA THR A 15 -15.09 -6.08 0.28
C THR A 15 -13.81 -5.91 -0.53
N MET A 16 -12.84 -6.81 -0.40
CA MET A 16 -11.62 -6.79 -1.18
C MET A 16 -11.89 -6.87 -2.68
N LEU A 17 -12.80 -7.75 -3.11
CA LEU A 17 -13.19 -7.85 -4.52
C LEU A 17 -13.84 -6.57 -5.02
N LEU A 18 -14.81 -6.02 -4.27
CA LEU A 18 -15.49 -4.77 -4.65
C LEU A 18 -14.51 -3.58 -4.72
N VAL A 19 -13.62 -3.46 -3.73
CA VAL A 19 -12.62 -2.38 -3.72
C VAL A 19 -11.61 -2.57 -4.84
N SER A 20 -11.15 -3.78 -5.13
CA SER A 20 -10.20 -4.00 -6.23
C SER A 20 -10.80 -3.61 -7.57
N VAL A 21 -12.07 -3.96 -7.82
CA VAL A 21 -12.79 -3.53 -9.03
C VAL A 21 -12.96 -2.01 -9.05
N ALA A 22 -13.37 -1.40 -7.93
CA ALA A 22 -13.57 0.04 -7.86
C ALA A 22 -12.26 0.81 -8.08
N VAL A 23 -11.17 0.41 -7.45
CA VAL A 23 -9.84 1.03 -7.63
C VAL A 23 -9.38 0.89 -9.07
N PHE A 24 -9.53 -0.29 -9.67
CA PHE A 24 -9.21 -0.53 -11.07
C PHE A 24 -10.02 0.40 -11.99
N LEU A 25 -11.35 0.48 -11.80
CA LEU A 25 -12.21 1.34 -12.61
C LEU A 25 -11.89 2.83 -12.45
N ILE A 26 -11.59 3.29 -11.22
CA ILE A 26 -11.20 4.68 -10.96
C ILE A 26 -9.86 4.99 -11.64
N THR A 27 -8.92 4.06 -11.58
CA THR A 27 -7.61 4.20 -12.22
C THR A 27 -7.75 4.25 -13.74
N GLU A 28 -8.63 3.44 -14.30
CA GLU A 28 -8.96 3.38 -15.73
C GLU A 28 -9.66 4.66 -16.21
N ALA A 29 -10.65 5.13 -15.45
CA ALA A 29 -11.40 6.35 -15.76
C ALA A 29 -10.60 7.63 -15.49
N SER A 30 -9.48 7.56 -14.79
CA SER A 30 -8.67 8.72 -14.43
C SER A 30 -8.11 9.40 -15.70
N PRO A 31 -8.38 10.69 -15.92
CA PRO A 31 -7.89 11.41 -17.09
C PRO A 31 -6.36 11.46 -17.09
N GLY A 32 -5.77 11.20 -18.23
CA GLY A 32 -4.33 11.27 -18.48
C GLY A 32 -3.77 9.98 -19.06
N ASN A 33 -2.80 10.17 -19.90
CA ASN A 33 -2.22 9.11 -20.70
C ASN A 33 -0.91 8.65 -20.05
N VAL A 34 -0.83 7.37 -19.67
CA VAL A 34 0.37 6.76 -19.09
C VAL A 34 1.59 6.96 -20.01
N ALA A 35 1.38 6.83 -21.33
CA ALA A 35 2.43 7.01 -22.32
C ALA A 35 2.96 8.44 -22.30
N ARG A 36 2.10 9.45 -22.31
CA ARG A 36 2.51 10.87 -22.27
C ARG A 36 3.17 11.25 -20.94
N ASN A 37 2.75 10.65 -19.84
CA ASN A 37 3.37 10.90 -18.53
C ASN A 37 4.78 10.31 -18.41
N VAL A 38 5.04 9.19 -19.10
CA VAL A 38 6.35 8.50 -19.07
C VAL A 38 7.27 9.02 -20.18
N LEU A 39 6.73 9.23 -21.38
CA LEU A 39 7.49 9.55 -22.58
C LEU A 39 7.55 11.06 -22.88
N GLY A 40 6.73 11.88 -22.20
CA GLY A 40 6.62 13.32 -22.44
C GLY A 40 5.53 13.69 -23.44
N SER A 41 5.34 15.03 -23.62
CA SER A 41 4.22 15.58 -24.39
C SER A 41 4.38 15.52 -25.92
N PHE A 42 5.54 15.15 -26.44
CA PHE A 42 5.88 15.19 -27.87
C PHE A 42 5.78 13.82 -28.56
N VAL A 43 5.05 12.87 -27.99
CA VAL A 43 4.89 11.53 -28.53
C VAL A 43 3.85 11.49 -29.64
N THR A 44 4.15 10.86 -30.79
CA THR A 44 3.19 10.66 -31.87
C THR A 44 2.11 9.63 -31.48
N PRO A 45 0.91 9.66 -32.12
CA PRO A 45 -0.14 8.67 -31.85
C PRO A 45 0.32 7.23 -32.07
N GLU A 46 1.17 6.98 -33.06
CA GLU A 46 1.69 5.64 -33.37
C GLU A 46 2.67 5.16 -32.30
N GLN A 47 3.54 6.04 -31.81
CA GLN A 47 4.47 5.77 -30.70
C GLN A 47 3.71 5.50 -29.41
N GLU A 48 2.66 6.30 -29.15
CA GLU A 48 1.77 6.10 -28.02
C GLU A 48 1.10 4.73 -28.07
N ALA A 49 0.50 4.36 -29.20
CA ALA A 49 -0.14 3.06 -29.40
C ALA A 49 0.84 1.90 -29.21
N SER A 50 2.05 2.01 -29.78
CA SER A 50 3.10 1.01 -29.60
C SER A 50 3.53 0.87 -28.14
N PHE A 51 3.68 1.97 -27.41
CA PHE A 51 4.04 1.93 -25.99
C PHE A 51 2.94 1.31 -25.12
N LEU A 52 1.68 1.65 -25.39
CA LEU A 52 0.54 1.03 -24.70
C LEU A 52 0.48 -0.48 -24.94
N ASN A 53 0.70 -0.92 -26.19
CA ASN A 53 0.79 -2.33 -26.53
C ASN A 53 1.94 -3.02 -25.80
N GLN A 54 3.13 -2.41 -25.74
CA GLN A 54 4.29 -2.95 -25.01
C GLN A 54 4.01 -3.15 -23.51
N LEU A 55 3.15 -2.34 -22.91
CA LEU A 55 2.72 -2.46 -21.53
C LEU A 55 1.47 -3.34 -21.35
N GLY A 56 0.83 -3.76 -22.46
CA GLY A 56 -0.46 -4.48 -22.46
C GLY A 56 -1.63 -3.60 -21.99
N LEU A 57 -1.52 -2.28 -22.17
CA LEU A 57 -2.55 -1.31 -21.80
C LEU A 57 -3.58 -1.08 -22.92
N ASP A 58 -3.33 -1.60 -24.11
CA ASP A 58 -4.24 -1.65 -25.25
C ASP A 58 -5.27 -2.78 -25.15
N GLU A 59 -5.05 -3.76 -24.27
CA GLU A 59 -6.02 -4.82 -24.02
C GLU A 59 -7.32 -4.27 -23.37
N PRO A 60 -8.49 -4.90 -23.62
CA PRO A 60 -9.73 -4.51 -22.96
C PRO A 60 -9.62 -4.51 -21.43
N ALA A 61 -10.21 -3.51 -20.78
CA ALA A 61 -10.11 -3.32 -19.32
C ALA A 61 -10.40 -4.60 -18.48
N PRO A 62 -11.44 -5.43 -18.78
CA PRO A 62 -11.66 -6.67 -18.04
C PRO A 62 -10.49 -7.67 -18.15
N VAL A 63 -9.85 -7.71 -19.32
CA VAL A 63 -8.70 -8.61 -19.56
C VAL A 63 -7.49 -8.13 -18.77
N ARG A 64 -7.23 -6.83 -18.75
CA ARG A 64 -6.16 -6.21 -17.94
C ARG A 64 -6.35 -6.45 -16.45
N TYR A 65 -7.60 -6.31 -15.96
CA TYR A 65 -7.94 -6.62 -14.58
C TYR A 65 -7.67 -8.09 -14.24
N LEU A 66 -8.09 -9.02 -15.10
CA LEU A 66 -7.81 -10.44 -14.90
C LEU A 66 -6.30 -10.74 -14.93
N HIS A 67 -5.55 -10.12 -15.85
CA HIS A 67 -4.10 -10.27 -15.89
C HIS A 67 -3.40 -9.72 -14.66
N TRP A 68 -3.91 -8.64 -14.09
CA TRP A 68 -3.41 -8.12 -12.83
C TRP A 68 -3.76 -9.05 -11.65
N LEU A 69 -4.98 -9.56 -11.60
CA LEU A 69 -5.47 -10.37 -10.50
C LEU A 69 -4.89 -11.80 -10.50
N VAL A 70 -4.97 -12.50 -11.64
CA VAL A 70 -4.61 -13.92 -11.79
C VAL A 70 -3.26 -14.12 -12.46
N GLY A 71 -2.85 -13.17 -13.30
CA GLY A 71 -1.63 -13.20 -14.11
C GLY A 71 -1.89 -13.48 -15.59
N SER A 72 -0.87 -13.20 -16.41
CA SER A 72 -0.88 -13.40 -17.87
C SER A 72 0.11 -14.51 -18.32
N ASP A 73 0.92 -15.04 -17.40
CA ASP A 73 1.96 -16.03 -17.66
C ASP A 73 1.42 -17.32 -18.32
N TRP A 74 0.19 -17.72 -18.01
CA TRP A 74 -0.46 -18.88 -18.62
C TRP A 74 -0.77 -18.67 -20.12
N ARG A 75 -1.18 -17.44 -20.53
CA ARG A 75 -1.37 -17.09 -21.95
C ARG A 75 -0.04 -17.06 -22.68
N ALA A 76 0.96 -16.39 -22.09
CA ALA A 76 2.30 -16.31 -22.61
C ALA A 76 2.94 -17.69 -22.78
N ARG A 77 2.78 -18.59 -21.81
CA ARG A 77 3.25 -19.98 -21.90
C ARG A 77 2.67 -20.72 -23.10
N ARG A 78 1.37 -20.52 -23.39
CA ARG A 78 0.73 -21.12 -24.57
C ARG A 78 1.29 -20.58 -25.91
N ARG A 79 1.63 -19.26 -25.92
CA ARG A 79 2.19 -18.61 -27.13
C ARG A 79 3.64 -18.99 -27.35
N VAL A 80 4.46 -18.93 -26.33
CA VAL A 80 5.89 -19.26 -26.36
C VAL A 80 6.11 -20.79 -26.55
N GLY A 81 5.22 -21.60 -25.99
CA GLY A 81 5.31 -23.07 -26.08
C GLY A 81 6.36 -23.68 -25.13
N LEU A 82 6.89 -22.90 -24.18
CA LEU A 82 7.85 -23.35 -23.18
C LEU A 82 7.37 -22.97 -21.77
N PRO A 83 7.77 -23.72 -20.72
CA PRO A 83 7.54 -23.31 -19.34
C PRO A 83 8.23 -21.98 -19.07
N LEU A 84 7.55 -21.09 -18.35
CA LEU A 84 8.09 -19.79 -17.98
C LEU A 84 8.51 -19.79 -16.50
N GLN A 85 9.70 -19.27 -16.22
CA GLN A 85 10.26 -19.14 -14.88
C GLN A 85 10.52 -17.68 -14.57
N ARG A 86 10.09 -17.25 -13.36
CA ARG A 86 10.32 -15.93 -12.82
C ARG A 86 11.48 -15.97 -11.84
N LEU A 87 12.49 -15.17 -12.09
CA LEU A 87 13.62 -14.95 -11.19
C LEU A 87 13.59 -13.57 -10.59
N VAL A 88 14.18 -13.42 -9.42
CA VAL A 88 14.44 -12.09 -8.81
C VAL A 88 15.95 -11.98 -8.66
N THR A 89 16.54 -10.98 -9.30
CA THR A 89 17.98 -10.72 -9.23
C THR A 89 18.38 -10.24 -7.84
N GLU A 90 19.66 -10.29 -7.51
CA GLU A 90 20.21 -9.75 -6.24
C GLU A 90 19.86 -8.26 -6.05
N LYS A 91 19.81 -7.50 -7.14
CA LYS A 91 19.39 -6.09 -7.15
C LYS A 91 17.87 -5.90 -6.98
N GLY A 92 17.10 -7.00 -6.90
CA GLY A 92 15.66 -6.98 -6.72
C GLY A 92 14.86 -6.72 -7.99
N PHE A 93 15.45 -6.87 -9.19
CA PHE A 93 14.71 -6.81 -10.44
C PHE A 93 14.08 -8.16 -10.76
N VAL A 94 12.88 -8.12 -11.36
CA VAL A 94 12.19 -9.30 -11.85
C VAL A 94 12.67 -9.62 -13.25
N GLU A 95 13.01 -10.88 -13.51
CA GLU A 95 13.36 -11.40 -14.82
C GLU A 95 12.49 -12.63 -15.14
N TRP A 96 11.94 -12.65 -16.34
CA TRP A 96 11.24 -13.80 -16.87
C TRP A 96 12.07 -14.50 -17.93
N TRP A 97 12.10 -15.81 -17.86
CA TRP A 97 12.85 -16.66 -18.74
C TRP A 97 11.98 -17.84 -19.17
N ALA A 98 12.19 -18.33 -20.38
CA ALA A 98 11.63 -19.61 -20.82
C ALA A 98 12.60 -20.74 -20.43
N ALA A 99 12.07 -21.81 -19.83
CA ALA A 99 12.87 -22.94 -19.41
C ALA A 99 13.06 -23.94 -20.56
N LEU A 100 14.33 -24.30 -20.83
CA LEU A 100 14.70 -25.32 -21.79
C LEU A 100 14.81 -26.70 -21.11
N PRO A 101 14.62 -27.80 -21.86
CA PRO A 101 15.02 -29.12 -21.39
C PRO A 101 16.50 -29.10 -20.97
N GLY A 102 16.84 -29.66 -19.81
CA GLY A 102 18.20 -29.63 -19.28
C GLY A 102 18.51 -28.50 -18.27
N GLY A 103 17.50 -27.72 -17.89
CA GLY A 103 17.62 -26.74 -16.78
C GLY A 103 18.19 -25.38 -17.18
N ASN A 104 18.57 -25.16 -18.42
CA ASN A 104 18.95 -23.85 -18.92
C ASN A 104 17.72 -22.97 -19.14
N LEU A 105 17.92 -21.64 -19.00
CA LEU A 105 16.88 -20.64 -19.23
C LEU A 105 17.21 -19.84 -20.48
N VAL A 106 16.21 -19.45 -21.25
CA VAL A 106 16.40 -18.71 -22.48
C VAL A 106 15.46 -17.52 -22.58
N ARG A 107 15.98 -16.42 -23.12
CA ARG A 107 15.21 -15.28 -23.61
C ARG A 107 15.82 -14.81 -24.94
N TRP A 108 15.08 -14.02 -25.69
CA TRP A 108 15.50 -13.67 -27.04
C TRP A 108 15.52 -12.16 -27.22
N LYS A 109 16.37 -11.72 -28.09
CA LYS A 109 16.40 -10.37 -28.67
C LYS A 109 16.55 -10.49 -30.21
N LEU A 110 15.99 -9.51 -30.90
CA LEU A 110 16.22 -9.37 -32.34
C LEU A 110 17.35 -8.33 -32.54
N ASP A 111 18.38 -8.69 -33.27
CA ASP A 111 19.48 -7.81 -33.65
C ASP A 111 19.55 -7.76 -35.19
N GLY A 112 19.09 -6.65 -35.76
CA GLY A 112 18.78 -6.56 -37.18
C GLY A 112 17.74 -7.62 -37.56
N ASP A 113 18.11 -8.49 -38.49
CA ASP A 113 17.28 -9.63 -38.94
C ASP A 113 17.58 -10.95 -38.23
N THR A 114 18.56 -10.97 -37.34
CA THR A 114 18.99 -12.16 -36.64
C THR A 114 18.36 -12.26 -35.25
N LEU A 115 17.70 -13.37 -34.99
CA LEU A 115 17.21 -13.68 -33.65
C LEU A 115 18.36 -14.22 -32.80
N ILE A 116 18.65 -13.59 -31.68
CA ILE A 116 19.70 -13.99 -30.72
C ILE A 116 19.04 -14.57 -29.50
N ALA A 117 19.41 -15.79 -29.13
CA ALA A 117 19.04 -16.42 -27.89
C ALA A 117 20.06 -16.08 -26.80
N GLN A 118 19.61 -15.52 -25.69
CA GLN A 118 20.39 -15.39 -24.47
C GLN A 118 20.10 -16.61 -23.60
N ILE A 119 21.09 -17.47 -23.41
CA ILE A 119 20.96 -18.70 -22.63
C ILE A 119 21.62 -18.49 -21.28
N ARG A 120 20.85 -18.62 -20.20
CA ARG A 120 21.35 -18.59 -18.84
C ARG A 120 21.52 -20.01 -18.32
N ARG A 121 22.74 -20.34 -17.92
CA ARG A 121 23.08 -21.62 -17.30
C ARG A 121 22.72 -21.66 -15.81
N PRO A 122 22.65 -22.83 -15.18
CA PRO A 122 22.35 -22.95 -13.74
C PRO A 122 23.36 -22.23 -12.83
N ASP A 123 24.60 -22.04 -13.28
CA ASP A 123 25.67 -21.28 -12.61
C ASP A 123 25.47 -19.75 -12.66
N GLY A 124 24.46 -19.30 -13.43
CA GLY A 124 24.13 -17.89 -13.63
C GLY A 124 24.83 -17.24 -14.82
N ALA A 125 25.74 -17.91 -15.50
CA ALA A 125 26.39 -17.38 -16.71
C ALA A 125 25.38 -17.24 -17.85
N VAL A 126 25.48 -16.13 -18.59
CA VAL A 126 24.62 -15.84 -19.75
C VAL A 126 25.47 -15.83 -21.00
N GLU A 127 25.08 -16.65 -21.96
CA GLU A 127 25.72 -16.79 -23.27
C GLU A 127 24.76 -16.35 -24.38
N GLU A 128 25.23 -15.64 -25.40
CA GLU A 128 24.44 -15.22 -26.55
C GLU A 128 24.76 -16.13 -27.75
N VAL A 129 23.73 -16.74 -28.29
CA VAL A 129 23.85 -17.66 -29.44
C VAL A 129 22.82 -17.27 -30.49
N PRO A 130 23.19 -17.22 -31.79
CA PRO A 130 22.23 -17.06 -32.88
C PRO A 130 21.19 -18.20 -32.85
N ASP A 131 19.90 -17.86 -32.86
CA ASP A 131 18.80 -18.85 -32.83
C ASP A 131 18.17 -18.99 -34.23
N ASN A 132 18.48 -20.05 -34.92
CA ASN A 132 18.04 -20.29 -36.30
C ASN A 132 16.81 -21.21 -36.40
N GLY A 133 16.30 -21.79 -35.31
CA GLY A 133 15.46 -22.98 -35.42
C GLY A 133 13.98 -22.84 -35.09
N ARG A 134 13.49 -21.67 -34.69
CA ARG A 134 12.14 -21.54 -34.08
C ARG A 134 11.11 -20.79 -34.91
N TRP A 135 11.50 -20.23 -36.06
CA TRP A 135 10.59 -19.51 -36.93
C TRP A 135 9.55 -20.43 -37.55
N ARG A 136 8.28 -20.08 -37.41
CA ARG A 136 7.15 -20.79 -38.03
C ARG A 136 6.67 -20.00 -39.24
N LYS A 137 6.41 -20.70 -40.33
CA LYS A 137 5.91 -20.11 -41.59
C LYS A 137 4.37 -20.03 -41.54
N ARG A 138 3.84 -18.93 -42.03
CA ARG A 138 2.41 -18.76 -42.32
C ARG A 138 2.13 -19.08 -43.79
N ALA A 139 0.83 -19.24 -44.13
CA ALA A 139 0.38 -19.51 -45.51
C ALA A 139 0.66 -18.34 -46.46
N ASP A 140 0.80 -17.12 -45.95
CA ASP A 140 1.15 -15.91 -46.72
C ASP A 140 2.65 -15.76 -47.04
N GLY A 141 3.48 -16.71 -46.61
CA GLY A 141 4.92 -16.69 -46.78
C GLY A 141 5.69 -15.98 -45.67
N SER A 142 5.01 -15.24 -44.82
CA SER A 142 5.62 -14.61 -43.64
C SER A 142 6.08 -15.65 -42.62
N SER A 143 7.06 -15.28 -41.80
CA SER A 143 7.52 -16.11 -40.69
C SER A 143 7.31 -15.39 -39.37
N TYR A 144 6.93 -16.15 -38.36
CA TYR A 144 6.70 -15.60 -37.01
C TYR A 144 7.33 -16.45 -35.91
N PHE A 145 7.65 -15.81 -34.79
CA PHE A 145 8.21 -16.46 -33.61
C PHE A 145 7.72 -15.79 -32.35
N TRP A 146 7.29 -16.60 -31.36
CA TRP A 146 6.97 -16.12 -30.00
C TRP A 146 8.08 -16.50 -29.04
N GLY A 147 8.66 -15.52 -28.34
CA GLY A 147 9.66 -15.73 -27.29
C GLY A 147 9.51 -14.74 -26.15
N VAL A 148 10.36 -14.88 -25.15
CA VAL A 148 10.43 -13.95 -24.00
C VAL A 148 11.56 -12.97 -24.24
N ASP A 149 11.31 -11.67 -24.06
CA ASP A 149 12.32 -10.63 -24.20
C ASP A 149 12.98 -10.24 -22.86
N ALA A 150 14.01 -9.40 -22.94
CA ALA A 150 14.71 -8.89 -21.76
C ALA A 150 13.87 -7.92 -20.90
N HIS A 151 12.71 -7.47 -21.39
CA HIS A 151 11.80 -6.56 -20.70
C HIS A 151 10.60 -7.26 -20.06
N ASN A 152 10.70 -8.59 -19.85
CA ASN A 152 9.67 -9.40 -19.22
C ASN A 152 8.35 -9.44 -20.01
N ARG A 153 8.43 -9.59 -21.30
CA ARG A 153 7.28 -9.70 -22.20
C ARG A 153 7.41 -10.95 -23.08
N ALA A 154 6.31 -11.61 -23.34
CA ALA A 154 6.25 -12.51 -24.49
C ALA A 154 6.03 -11.64 -25.73
N VAL A 155 6.88 -11.81 -26.72
CA VAL A 155 6.94 -10.95 -27.92
C VAL A 155 6.72 -11.81 -29.15
N LEU A 156 5.89 -11.31 -30.08
CA LEU A 156 5.74 -11.82 -31.42
C LEU A 156 6.69 -11.08 -32.34
N TRP A 157 7.70 -11.76 -32.83
CA TRP A 157 8.53 -11.27 -33.95
C TRP A 157 7.99 -11.78 -35.26
N GLU A 158 8.01 -10.93 -36.30
CA GLU A 158 7.58 -11.27 -37.65
C GLU A 158 8.67 -10.90 -38.67
N LYS A 159 8.80 -11.69 -39.70
CA LYS A 159 9.67 -11.45 -40.88
C LYS A 159 8.89 -11.65 -42.16
N GLY A 160 9.30 -10.93 -43.22
CA GLY A 160 8.64 -11.04 -44.54
C GLY A 160 7.21 -10.49 -44.56
N THR A 161 6.92 -9.48 -43.72
CA THR A 161 5.63 -8.81 -43.66
C THR A 161 5.82 -7.31 -43.93
N GLU A 162 4.82 -6.67 -44.56
CA GLU A 162 4.79 -5.22 -44.76
C GLU A 162 4.33 -4.49 -43.50
N ARG A 163 3.89 -5.21 -42.46
CA ARG A 163 3.46 -4.64 -41.20
C ARG A 163 4.62 -3.88 -40.55
N LYS A 164 4.36 -2.65 -40.15
CA LYS A 164 5.31 -1.75 -39.50
C LYS A 164 4.99 -1.63 -38.00
N ALA A 165 6.02 -1.50 -37.19
CA ALA A 165 5.91 -1.26 -35.76
C ALA A 165 6.91 -0.18 -35.33
N TRP A 166 6.54 0.58 -34.29
CA TRP A 166 7.44 1.52 -33.64
C TRP A 166 8.14 0.85 -32.44
N VAL A 167 9.45 0.91 -32.41
CA VAL A 167 10.26 0.33 -31.33
C VAL A 167 11.07 1.43 -30.68
N PHE A 168 11.00 1.54 -29.35
CA PHE A 168 11.84 2.44 -28.59
C PHE A 168 13.22 1.82 -28.34
N VAL A 169 14.26 2.49 -28.80
CA VAL A 169 15.66 2.06 -28.62
C VAL A 169 16.34 3.03 -27.66
N VAL A 170 16.82 2.51 -26.53
CA VAL A 170 17.54 3.32 -25.53
C VAL A 170 18.75 4.00 -26.17
N GLY A 171 18.83 5.33 -26.04
CA GLY A 171 19.90 6.15 -26.62
C GLY A 171 19.67 6.60 -28.07
N SER A 172 18.73 6.01 -28.81
CA SER A 172 18.40 6.38 -30.21
C SER A 172 16.95 6.84 -30.39
N GLY A 173 16.12 6.73 -29.36
CA GLY A 173 14.71 7.09 -29.41
C GLY A 173 13.85 6.07 -30.19
N TRP A 174 12.77 6.58 -30.78
CA TRP A 174 11.82 5.76 -31.55
C TRP A 174 12.32 5.48 -32.95
N LYS A 175 12.23 4.22 -33.38
CA LYS A 175 12.51 3.78 -34.74
C LYS A 175 11.31 3.02 -35.32
N GLU A 176 10.94 3.34 -36.54
CA GLU A 176 10.00 2.54 -37.33
C GLU A 176 10.73 1.33 -37.89
N VAL A 177 10.19 0.15 -37.67
CA VAL A 177 10.78 -1.13 -38.12
C VAL A 177 9.73 -1.88 -38.93
N SER A 178 10.09 -2.27 -40.17
CA SER A 178 9.29 -3.16 -40.99
C SER A 178 9.59 -4.59 -40.56
N GLY A 179 8.58 -5.33 -40.12
CA GLY A 179 8.79 -6.58 -39.41
C GLY A 179 9.31 -6.32 -37.97
N GLY A 180 9.92 -7.31 -37.37
CA GLY A 180 10.43 -7.21 -35.99
C GLY A 180 9.35 -7.52 -34.97
N ALA A 181 9.38 -6.81 -33.83
CA ALA A 181 8.42 -7.03 -32.75
C ALA A 181 7.07 -6.40 -33.06
N MET A 182 6.01 -7.21 -33.15
CA MET A 182 4.69 -6.78 -33.60
C MET A 182 3.63 -6.76 -32.53
N ASP A 183 3.64 -7.73 -31.61
CA ASP A 183 2.70 -7.83 -30.50
C ASP A 183 3.45 -8.18 -29.22
N TYR A 184 2.94 -7.68 -28.11
CA TYR A 184 3.53 -7.88 -26.79
C TYR A 184 2.48 -8.40 -25.80
N LEU A 185 2.90 -9.33 -24.96
CA LEU A 185 2.12 -9.80 -23.83
C LEU A 185 2.99 -9.68 -22.57
N PRO A 186 2.78 -8.64 -21.72
CA PRO A 186 3.54 -8.49 -20.48
C PRO A 186 3.37 -9.70 -19.56
N LEU A 187 4.48 -10.19 -19.00
CA LEU A 187 4.48 -11.34 -18.11
C LEU A 187 4.18 -10.92 -16.69
N LYS A 188 3.01 -11.30 -16.20
CA LYS A 188 2.54 -11.06 -14.84
C LYS A 188 2.19 -12.38 -14.17
N LYS A 189 2.63 -12.59 -12.94
CA LYS A 189 2.25 -13.74 -12.13
C LYS A 189 0.86 -13.54 -11.49
N GLY A 190 0.51 -12.31 -11.17
CA GLY A 190 -0.78 -11.89 -10.65
C GLY A 190 -0.81 -11.70 -9.12
N PHE A 191 -1.69 -10.78 -8.69
CA PHE A 191 -1.82 -10.37 -7.30
C PHE A 191 -2.18 -11.54 -6.37
N LEU A 192 -3.16 -12.37 -6.75
CA LEU A 192 -3.59 -13.54 -5.97
C LEU A 192 -2.49 -14.58 -5.77
N ARG A 193 -1.46 -14.56 -6.63
CA ARG A 193 -0.28 -15.44 -6.53
C ARG A 193 0.91 -14.73 -5.89
N GLY A 194 0.65 -13.62 -5.15
CA GLY A 194 1.63 -12.86 -4.38
C GLY A 194 2.55 -11.96 -5.21
N ASP A 195 2.18 -11.65 -6.45
CA ASP A 195 2.96 -10.77 -7.31
C ASP A 195 2.08 -9.62 -7.87
N PRO A 196 2.05 -8.47 -7.22
CA PRO A 196 1.32 -7.30 -7.71
C PRO A 196 1.95 -6.67 -8.97
N GLY A 197 3.05 -7.23 -9.46
CA GLY A 197 3.74 -6.73 -10.63
C GLY A 197 4.92 -5.81 -10.31
N VAL A 198 5.33 -5.09 -11.34
CA VAL A 198 6.47 -4.15 -11.31
C VAL A 198 5.95 -2.73 -11.38
N SER A 199 6.53 -1.83 -10.59
CA SER A 199 6.23 -0.40 -10.66
C SER A 199 6.56 0.17 -12.03
N LEU A 200 5.60 0.81 -12.68
CA LEU A 200 5.79 1.43 -13.99
C LEU A 200 6.77 2.60 -13.92
N ARG A 201 6.91 3.24 -12.75
CA ARG A 201 7.81 4.35 -12.52
C ARG A 201 9.25 3.92 -12.26
N THR A 202 9.45 2.90 -11.41
CA THR A 202 10.79 2.56 -10.89
C THR A 202 11.37 1.29 -11.48
N GLY A 203 10.57 0.49 -12.20
CA GLY A 203 10.96 -0.83 -12.70
C GLY A 203 11.21 -1.88 -11.61
N ARG A 204 10.92 -1.57 -10.33
CA ARG A 204 11.17 -2.46 -9.19
C ARG A 204 9.91 -3.24 -8.81
N PRO A 205 10.05 -4.44 -8.18
CA PRO A 205 8.91 -5.20 -7.68
C PRO A 205 8.09 -4.38 -6.68
N VAL A 206 6.80 -4.21 -6.94
CA VAL A 206 5.87 -3.49 -6.07
C VAL A 206 5.80 -4.13 -4.69
N ALA A 207 5.78 -5.47 -4.60
CA ALA A 207 5.65 -6.20 -3.34
C ALA A 207 6.71 -5.80 -2.31
N LYS A 208 7.99 -5.66 -2.73
CA LYS A 208 9.09 -5.27 -1.83
C LYS A 208 8.91 -3.85 -1.29
N SER A 209 8.60 -2.91 -2.18
CA SER A 209 8.36 -1.52 -1.80
C SER A 209 7.16 -1.39 -0.87
N LEU A 210 6.06 -2.08 -1.22
CA LEU A 210 4.82 -2.08 -0.48
C LEU A 210 4.99 -2.59 0.96
N PHE A 211 5.72 -3.70 1.15
CA PHE A 211 5.97 -4.26 2.47
C PHE A 211 6.77 -3.32 3.38
N ILE A 212 7.80 -2.66 2.82
CA ILE A 212 8.61 -1.67 3.57
C ILE A 212 7.74 -0.48 3.99
N ARG A 213 6.90 0.03 3.07
CA ARG A 213 6.01 1.16 3.32
C ARG A 213 4.94 0.83 4.35
N LEU A 214 4.31 -0.34 4.24
CA LEU A 214 3.35 -0.84 5.23
C LEU A 214 3.98 -0.94 6.62
N ARG A 215 5.16 -1.56 6.73
CA ARG A 215 5.88 -1.65 8.00
C ARG A 215 6.13 -0.27 8.61
N ASN A 216 6.55 0.69 7.81
CA ASN A 216 6.80 2.05 8.29
C ASN A 216 5.51 2.70 8.82
N SER A 217 4.39 2.61 8.08
CA SER A 217 3.09 3.12 8.56
C SER A 217 2.65 2.45 9.86
N LEU A 218 2.81 1.13 9.96
CA LEU A 218 2.46 0.40 11.18
C LEU A 218 3.34 0.80 12.37
N VAL A 219 4.61 1.11 12.16
CA VAL A 219 5.50 1.63 13.21
C VAL A 219 5.03 3.00 13.67
N LEU A 220 4.72 3.92 12.75
CA LEU A 220 4.21 5.25 13.10
C LEU A 220 2.86 5.15 13.84
N ALA A 221 1.93 4.33 13.34
CA ALA A 221 0.64 4.07 13.96
C ALA A 221 0.80 3.50 15.38
N GLY A 222 1.66 2.50 15.52
CA GLY A 222 1.89 1.83 16.80
C GLY A 222 2.48 2.78 17.85
N ILE A 223 3.44 3.60 17.48
CA ILE A 223 4.03 4.60 18.40
C ILE A 223 2.99 5.66 18.75
N ALA A 224 2.27 6.21 17.77
CA ALA A 224 1.23 7.19 18.03
C ALA A 224 0.15 6.62 18.97
N PHE A 225 -0.33 5.42 18.71
CA PHE A 225 -1.31 4.73 19.55
C PHE A 225 -0.79 4.52 20.98
N ALA A 226 0.45 4.07 21.14
CA ALA A 226 1.08 3.83 22.43
C ALA A 226 1.28 5.12 23.26
N VAL A 227 1.37 6.29 22.61
CA VAL A 227 1.48 7.59 23.27
C VAL A 227 0.10 8.17 23.55
N VAL A 228 -0.76 8.22 22.54
CA VAL A 228 -2.08 8.87 22.61
C VAL A 228 -2.97 8.21 23.65
N MET A 229 -3.11 6.89 23.62
CA MET A 229 -4.14 6.21 24.40
C MET A 229 -3.88 6.28 25.90
N PRO A 230 -2.69 5.98 26.43
CA PRO A 230 -2.42 6.15 27.85
C PRO A 230 -2.52 7.61 28.30
N LEU A 231 -2.03 8.56 27.48
CA LEU A 231 -2.08 9.97 27.79
C LEU A 231 -3.53 10.49 27.87
N ALA A 232 -4.36 10.16 26.89
CA ALA A 232 -5.76 10.57 26.85
C ALA A 232 -6.57 9.96 28.00
N LEU A 233 -6.33 8.69 28.33
CA LEU A 233 -6.96 8.04 29.49
C LEU A 233 -6.52 8.71 30.79
N ALA A 234 -5.23 8.94 31.00
CA ALA A 234 -4.71 9.57 32.22
C ALA A 234 -5.24 10.99 32.41
N LEU A 235 -5.21 11.81 31.35
CA LEU A 235 -5.74 13.18 31.39
C LEU A 235 -7.26 13.20 31.55
N GLY A 236 -8.00 12.30 30.91
CA GLY A 236 -9.44 12.17 31.04
C GLY A 236 -9.88 11.76 32.46
N ILE A 237 -9.16 10.81 33.07
CA ILE A 237 -9.37 10.42 34.48
C ILE A 237 -9.07 11.61 35.37
N ALA A 238 -7.95 12.30 35.20
CA ALA A 238 -7.58 13.45 36.01
C ALA A 238 -8.61 14.58 35.91
N ALA A 239 -9.11 14.88 34.71
CA ALA A 239 -10.18 15.86 34.48
C ALA A 239 -11.50 15.44 35.15
N GLY A 240 -11.90 14.15 34.99
CA GLY A 240 -13.12 13.62 35.56
C GLY A 240 -13.13 13.57 37.09
N LEU A 241 -11.98 13.29 37.73
CA LEU A 241 -11.82 13.33 39.19
C LEU A 241 -11.88 14.76 39.77
N ARG A 242 -11.55 15.77 38.97
CA ARG A 242 -11.54 17.18 39.38
C ARG A 242 -12.59 17.99 38.63
N GLU A 243 -13.77 17.43 38.47
CA GLU A 243 -14.89 18.03 37.74
C GLU A 243 -15.12 19.50 38.16
N GLY A 244 -15.28 20.41 37.18
CA GLY A 244 -15.49 21.85 37.39
C GLY A 244 -14.24 22.65 37.76
N SER A 245 -13.08 22.02 37.98
CA SER A 245 -11.82 22.70 38.28
C SER A 245 -11.22 23.39 37.05
N ALA A 246 -10.23 24.28 37.29
CA ALA A 246 -9.48 24.89 36.18
C ALA A 246 -8.76 23.87 35.31
N LEU A 247 -8.24 22.79 35.91
CA LEU A 247 -7.61 21.66 35.17
C LEU A 247 -8.62 20.98 34.26
N ASP A 248 -9.83 20.68 34.75
CA ASP A 248 -10.88 20.09 33.95
C ASP A 248 -11.27 20.97 32.75
N ARG A 249 -11.45 22.26 32.99
CA ARG A 249 -11.81 23.22 31.95
C ARG A 249 -10.70 23.37 30.93
N SER A 250 -9.43 23.52 31.34
CA SER A 250 -8.31 23.69 30.41
C SER A 250 -8.08 22.44 29.55
N LEU A 251 -8.15 21.24 30.14
CA LEU A 251 -8.00 19.99 29.37
C LEU A 251 -9.18 19.77 28.41
N SER A 252 -10.41 20.07 28.84
CA SER A 252 -11.59 19.90 27.97
C SER A 252 -11.60 20.90 26.82
N VAL A 253 -11.30 22.18 27.08
CA VAL A 253 -11.24 23.23 26.05
C VAL A 253 -10.04 22.98 25.11
N GLY A 254 -8.84 22.71 25.65
CA GLY A 254 -7.65 22.42 24.86
C GLY A 254 -7.86 21.20 23.99
N GLY A 255 -8.40 20.11 24.53
CA GLY A 255 -8.71 18.91 23.74
C GLY A 255 -9.71 19.18 22.61
N MET A 256 -10.72 20.03 22.87
CA MET A 256 -11.68 20.44 21.84
C MET A 256 -11.02 21.26 20.73
N VAL A 257 -10.19 22.24 21.08
CA VAL A 257 -9.48 23.09 20.12
C VAL A 257 -8.60 22.22 19.21
N PHE A 258 -7.80 21.32 19.79
CA PHE A 258 -6.93 20.45 19.00
C PHE A 258 -7.70 19.47 18.09
N SER A 259 -8.86 18.98 18.53
CA SER A 259 -9.68 18.05 17.71
C SER A 259 -10.38 18.73 16.53
N VAL A 260 -10.50 20.05 16.51
CA VAL A 260 -11.13 20.80 15.40
C VAL A 260 -10.12 21.18 14.33
N ILE A 261 -8.83 21.25 14.67
CA ILE A 261 -7.78 21.62 13.73
C ILE A 261 -7.55 20.43 12.77
N PRO A 262 -7.60 20.66 11.43
CA PRO A 262 -7.27 19.62 10.44
C PRO A 262 -5.85 19.09 10.64
N GLU A 263 -5.64 17.78 10.38
CA GLU A 263 -4.35 17.11 10.60
C GLU A 263 -3.20 17.79 9.87
N PHE A 264 -3.40 18.17 8.61
CA PHE A 264 -2.36 18.84 7.82
C PHE A 264 -2.00 20.20 8.41
N ALA A 265 -2.97 20.96 8.90
CA ALA A 265 -2.74 22.27 9.51
C ALA A 265 -1.97 22.13 10.83
N MET A 266 -2.35 21.17 11.68
CA MET A 266 -1.64 20.86 12.91
C MET A 266 -0.19 20.48 12.61
N GLY A 267 0.05 19.60 11.62
CA GLY A 267 1.40 19.23 11.21
C GLY A 267 2.24 20.42 10.75
N ILE A 268 1.66 21.29 9.93
CA ILE A 268 2.34 22.51 9.46
C ILE A 268 2.64 23.45 10.64
N PHE A 269 1.71 23.69 11.56
CA PHE A 269 1.96 24.51 12.76
C PHE A 269 3.11 23.98 13.61
N LEU A 270 3.17 22.66 13.81
CA LEU A 270 4.25 22.04 14.57
C LEU A 270 5.61 22.16 13.84
N ILE A 271 5.62 22.02 12.51
CA ILE A 271 6.83 22.26 11.71
C ILE A 271 7.29 23.71 11.85
N LEU A 272 6.38 24.68 11.71
CA LEU A 272 6.69 26.10 11.82
C LEU A 272 7.29 26.44 13.22
N ILE A 273 6.69 25.92 14.27
CA ILE A 273 7.15 26.21 15.64
C ILE A 273 8.45 25.46 15.95
N PHE A 274 8.48 24.14 15.84
CA PHE A 274 9.57 23.32 16.36
C PHE A 274 10.73 23.13 15.40
N ALA A 275 10.48 23.15 14.08
CA ALA A 275 11.55 22.98 13.11
C ALA A 275 12.11 24.33 12.61
N LEU A 276 11.25 25.29 12.25
CA LEU A 276 11.70 26.54 11.65
C LEU A 276 11.98 27.61 12.70
N TRP A 277 11.12 27.82 13.68
CA TRP A 277 11.28 28.88 14.65
C TRP A 277 12.23 28.50 15.79
N LEU A 278 12.04 27.34 16.42
CA LEU A 278 12.87 26.89 17.54
C LEU A 278 14.11 26.08 17.09
N GLY A 279 14.08 25.46 15.92
CA GLY A 279 15.19 24.64 15.41
C GLY A 279 15.46 23.37 16.24
N TRP A 280 14.49 22.90 17.03
CA TRP A 280 14.69 21.76 17.93
C TRP A 280 14.53 20.41 17.27
N LEU A 281 13.64 20.29 16.29
CA LEU A 281 13.25 19.03 15.68
C LEU A 281 13.26 19.14 14.15
N PRO A 282 13.56 18.07 13.43
CA PRO A 282 13.49 18.07 11.97
C PRO A 282 12.05 18.19 11.47
N GLY A 283 11.79 19.09 10.52
CA GLY A 283 10.48 19.29 9.91
C GLY A 283 10.09 18.26 8.85
N ALA A 284 11.05 17.45 8.40
CA ALA A 284 10.80 16.39 7.41
C ALA A 284 11.48 15.09 7.82
N THR A 285 10.91 13.96 7.39
CA THR A 285 11.39 12.63 7.72
C THR A 285 12.20 12.04 6.56
N VAL A 286 13.53 12.15 6.62
CA VAL A 286 14.45 11.61 5.63
C VAL A 286 15.32 10.54 6.28
N PHE A 287 14.89 9.28 6.21
CA PHE A 287 15.62 8.18 6.87
C PHE A 287 16.78 7.63 6.04
N GLY A 288 16.83 7.88 4.73
CA GLY A 288 17.78 7.24 3.83
C GLY A 288 17.60 5.72 3.83
N GLU A 289 18.69 4.99 4.10
CA GLU A 289 18.66 3.53 4.27
C GLU A 289 18.31 3.07 5.69
N LYS A 290 18.19 4.00 6.64
CA LYS A 290 17.91 3.70 8.05
C LYS A 290 16.43 3.36 8.25
N ALA A 291 16.17 2.51 9.23
CA ALA A 291 14.80 2.24 9.67
C ALA A 291 14.26 3.41 10.53
N PRO A 292 12.92 3.64 10.54
CA PRO A 292 12.34 4.76 11.30
C PRO A 292 12.74 4.81 12.78
N TRP A 293 12.84 3.66 13.44
CA TRP A 293 13.22 3.57 14.87
C TRP A 293 14.70 3.93 15.15
N GLN A 294 15.54 4.02 14.14
CA GLN A 294 16.94 4.46 14.27
C GLN A 294 17.10 5.99 14.28
N ARG A 295 16.03 6.72 13.96
CA ARG A 295 15.97 8.17 13.98
C ARG A 295 14.69 8.63 14.68
N PRO A 296 14.59 8.42 16.01
CA PRO A 296 13.41 8.78 16.80
C PRO A 296 13.13 10.28 16.78
N ASP A 297 14.14 11.12 16.62
CA ASP A 297 14.02 12.57 16.45
C ASP A 297 13.07 12.95 15.30
N MET A 298 13.08 12.20 14.21
CA MET A 298 12.21 12.44 13.05
C MET A 298 10.77 11.95 13.25
N LEU A 299 10.51 11.15 14.27
CA LEU A 299 9.16 10.64 14.58
C LEU A 299 8.39 11.56 15.53
N VAL A 300 9.08 12.45 16.25
CA VAL A 300 8.46 13.27 17.30
C VAL A 300 7.33 14.13 16.75
N LEU A 301 7.56 14.93 15.73
CA LEU A 301 6.52 15.81 15.17
C LEU A 301 5.35 15.05 14.52
N PRO A 302 5.56 14.01 13.70
CA PRO A 302 4.48 13.15 13.21
C PRO A 302 3.63 12.54 14.33
N VAL A 303 4.27 11.97 15.36
CA VAL A 303 3.58 11.36 16.51
C VAL A 303 2.84 12.42 17.30
N LEU A 304 3.44 13.58 17.55
CA LEU A 304 2.81 14.68 18.28
C LEU A 304 1.57 15.21 17.53
N THR A 305 1.64 15.32 16.20
CA THR A 305 0.50 15.70 15.35
C THR A 305 -0.68 14.77 15.57
N LEU A 306 -0.48 13.46 15.39
CA LEU A 306 -1.50 12.45 15.62
C LEU A 306 -2.00 12.47 17.06
N THR A 307 -1.09 12.67 18.03
CA THR A 307 -1.43 12.70 19.46
C THR A 307 -2.37 13.85 19.78
N LEU A 308 -2.07 15.07 19.35
CA LEU A 308 -2.88 16.24 19.70
C LEU A 308 -4.30 16.16 19.14
N ILE A 309 -4.46 15.65 17.94
CA ILE A 309 -5.77 15.53 17.28
C ILE A 309 -6.65 14.48 17.96
N GLU A 310 -6.08 13.30 18.23
CA GLU A 310 -6.80 12.17 18.80
C GLU A 310 -7.08 12.32 20.29
N LEU A 311 -6.19 13.00 21.01
CA LEU A 311 -6.21 13.15 22.46
C LEU A 311 -7.53 13.72 22.93
N GLY A 312 -8.04 14.76 22.28
CA GLY A 312 -9.23 15.48 22.72
C GLY A 312 -10.50 14.63 22.73
N TYR A 313 -10.64 13.73 21.77
CA TYR A 313 -11.81 12.87 21.69
C TYR A 313 -11.83 11.80 22.79
N VAL A 314 -10.75 11.05 22.94
CA VAL A 314 -10.63 9.99 23.95
C VAL A 314 -10.64 10.57 25.36
N LEU A 315 -9.97 11.71 25.58
CA LEU A 315 -9.97 12.44 26.85
C LEU A 315 -11.40 12.80 27.27
N ARG A 316 -12.19 13.38 26.36
CA ARG A 316 -13.56 13.82 26.65
C ARG A 316 -14.47 12.66 27.04
N ILE A 317 -14.39 11.53 26.35
CA ILE A 317 -15.19 10.34 26.67
C ILE A 317 -14.75 9.75 28.01
N THR A 318 -13.44 9.68 28.25
CA THR A 318 -12.89 9.19 29.52
C THR A 318 -13.33 10.07 30.69
N ARG A 319 -13.28 11.40 30.52
CA ARG A 319 -13.78 12.35 31.52
C ARG A 319 -15.27 12.13 31.81
N ALA A 320 -16.10 12.08 30.76
CA ALA A 320 -17.54 11.91 30.91
C ALA A 320 -17.87 10.61 31.66
N SER A 321 -17.27 9.50 31.26
CA SER A 321 -17.46 8.21 31.90
C SER A 321 -16.98 8.21 33.37
N MET A 322 -15.86 8.88 33.64
CA MET A 322 -15.34 9.00 35.01
C MET A 322 -16.27 9.80 35.92
N VAL A 323 -16.81 10.94 35.43
CA VAL A 323 -17.79 11.75 36.16
C VAL A 323 -19.06 10.95 36.47
N GLU A 324 -19.60 10.25 35.46
CA GLU A 324 -20.80 9.42 35.62
C GLU A 324 -20.60 8.33 36.68
N VAL A 325 -19.49 7.61 36.60
CA VAL A 325 -19.17 6.56 37.57
C VAL A 325 -18.98 7.09 38.98
N MET A 326 -18.25 8.22 39.13
CA MET A 326 -18.03 8.82 40.46
C MET A 326 -19.33 9.28 41.14
N ARG A 327 -20.37 9.61 40.39
CA ARG A 327 -21.70 9.97 40.89
C ARG A 327 -22.58 8.75 41.18
N SER A 328 -22.16 7.55 40.85
CA SER A 328 -22.97 6.34 41.00
C SER A 328 -23.20 5.94 42.49
N PRO A 329 -24.37 5.31 42.83
CA PRO A 329 -24.68 4.90 44.18
C PRO A 329 -23.67 3.93 44.80
N TYR A 330 -23.09 3.04 44.02
CA TYR A 330 -22.14 2.05 44.54
C TYR A 330 -20.81 2.69 44.98
N ILE A 331 -20.38 3.76 44.33
CA ILE A 331 -19.20 4.55 44.76
C ILE A 331 -19.51 5.27 46.09
N ARG A 332 -20.69 5.84 46.21
CA ARG A 332 -21.14 6.44 47.49
C ARG A 332 -21.14 5.40 48.62
N THR A 333 -21.63 4.18 48.34
CA THR A 333 -21.60 3.09 49.32
C THR A 333 -20.19 2.70 49.72
N ALA A 334 -19.23 2.70 48.78
CA ALA A 334 -17.84 2.41 49.09
C ALA A 334 -17.22 3.43 50.05
N PHE A 335 -17.53 4.73 49.88
CA PHE A 335 -17.11 5.77 50.83
C PHE A 335 -17.77 5.61 52.21
N ILE A 336 -19.06 5.30 52.28
CA ILE A 336 -19.79 5.09 53.55
C ILE A 336 -19.20 3.90 54.32
N LYS A 337 -18.70 2.85 53.61
CA LYS A 337 -17.97 1.70 54.20
C LYS A 337 -16.57 2.03 54.70
N GLY A 338 -16.12 3.29 54.59
CA GLY A 338 -14.83 3.74 55.13
C GLY A 338 -13.62 3.36 54.24
N LEU A 339 -13.84 2.99 52.98
CA LEU A 339 -12.74 2.69 52.08
C LEU A 339 -11.93 3.97 51.77
N PRO A 340 -10.59 3.91 51.77
CA PRO A 340 -9.77 5.08 51.47
C PRO A 340 -9.93 5.52 50.01
N TYR A 341 -9.88 6.84 49.76
CA TYR A 341 -10.15 7.48 48.49
C TYR A 341 -9.41 6.82 47.31
N HIS A 342 -8.10 6.57 47.42
CA HIS A 342 -7.30 5.95 46.35
C HIS A 342 -7.82 4.55 45.98
N ARG A 343 -8.29 3.76 46.94
CA ARG A 343 -8.87 2.44 46.71
C ARG A 343 -10.20 2.54 45.99
N VAL A 344 -11.07 3.46 46.38
CA VAL A 344 -12.33 3.71 45.72
C VAL A 344 -12.12 4.15 44.27
N VAL A 345 -11.19 5.08 44.04
CA VAL A 345 -10.87 5.56 42.69
C VAL A 345 -10.31 4.45 41.82
N PHE A 346 -9.16 3.81 42.18
CA PHE A 346 -8.45 2.91 41.26
C PHE A 346 -9.08 1.52 41.16
N GLN A 347 -9.66 0.99 42.27
CA GLN A 347 -10.22 -0.37 42.25
C GLN A 347 -11.69 -0.40 41.84
N HIS A 348 -12.48 0.65 42.14
CA HIS A 348 -13.91 0.65 41.88
C HIS A 348 -14.30 1.61 40.76
N ALA A 349 -13.84 2.88 40.76
CA ALA A 349 -14.26 3.85 39.77
C ALA A 349 -13.57 3.68 38.41
N VAL A 350 -12.24 3.71 38.35
CA VAL A 350 -11.48 3.66 37.10
C VAL A 350 -11.78 2.37 36.31
N ARG A 351 -11.81 1.21 37.00
CA ARG A 351 -12.12 -0.08 36.36
C ARG A 351 -13.44 -0.06 35.60
N ASN A 352 -14.48 0.56 36.16
CA ASN A 352 -15.79 0.64 35.51
C ASN A 352 -15.87 1.78 34.49
N ALA A 353 -15.22 2.91 34.80
CA ALA A 353 -15.18 4.06 33.88
C ALA A 353 -14.42 3.80 32.58
N LEU A 354 -13.44 2.90 32.57
CA LEU A 354 -12.67 2.59 31.38
C LEU A 354 -13.43 1.74 30.33
N ILE A 355 -14.57 1.14 30.67
CA ILE A 355 -15.35 0.30 29.73
C ILE A 355 -15.76 1.10 28.48
N ALA A 356 -16.33 2.28 28.63
CA ALA A 356 -16.76 3.12 27.52
C ALA A 356 -15.57 3.68 26.72
N PRO A 357 -14.52 4.29 27.32
CA PRO A 357 -13.32 4.73 26.58
C PRO A 357 -12.63 3.62 25.81
N ILE A 358 -12.45 2.42 26.39
CA ILE A 358 -11.80 1.30 25.69
C ILE A 358 -12.61 0.90 24.46
N THR A 359 -13.94 0.86 24.55
CA THR A 359 -14.82 0.58 23.41
C THR A 359 -14.57 1.58 22.28
N VAL A 360 -14.50 2.87 22.63
CA VAL A 360 -14.27 3.93 21.66
C VAL A 360 -12.85 3.86 21.07
N ILE A 361 -11.84 3.59 21.88
CA ILE A 361 -10.47 3.37 21.40
C ILE A 361 -10.42 2.28 20.35
N MET A 362 -11.14 1.17 20.51
CA MET A 362 -11.20 0.11 19.52
C MET A 362 -11.79 0.57 18.17
N LEU A 363 -12.77 1.46 18.19
CA LEU A 363 -13.33 2.06 16.98
C LEU A 363 -12.37 3.07 16.32
N HIS A 364 -11.61 3.81 17.13
CA HIS A 364 -10.66 4.83 16.66
C HIS A 364 -9.39 4.27 16.02
N VAL A 365 -9.07 2.99 16.19
CA VAL A 365 -7.94 2.37 15.49
C VAL A 365 -8.07 2.52 13.97
N ASN A 366 -9.27 2.37 13.41
CA ASN A 366 -9.51 2.56 11.98
C ASN A 366 -9.38 4.02 11.54
N TRP A 367 -9.82 4.96 12.36
CA TRP A 367 -9.70 6.38 12.06
C TRP A 367 -8.23 6.83 12.03
N LEU A 368 -7.41 6.32 12.94
CA LEU A 368 -5.96 6.57 12.97
C LEU A 368 -5.27 6.17 11.65
N LEU A 369 -5.73 5.10 11.00
CA LEU A 369 -5.21 4.67 9.68
C LEU A 369 -5.48 5.71 8.57
N GLY A 370 -6.60 6.42 8.62
CA GLY A 370 -6.92 7.52 7.69
C GLY A 370 -6.05 8.76 7.94
N GLY A 371 -5.93 9.21 9.19
CA GLY A 371 -5.13 10.37 9.58
C GLY A 371 -3.64 10.21 9.33
N ILE A 372 -3.11 8.99 9.45
CA ILE A 372 -1.71 8.68 9.15
C ILE A 372 -1.32 9.07 7.72
N VAL A 373 -2.21 8.87 6.72
CA VAL A 373 -1.92 9.21 5.32
C VAL A 373 -1.56 10.70 5.18
N VAL A 374 -2.35 11.56 5.83
CA VAL A 374 -2.13 13.01 5.80
C VAL A 374 -0.80 13.37 6.46
N VAL A 375 -0.51 12.80 7.62
CA VAL A 375 0.73 13.03 8.36
C VAL A 375 1.95 12.52 7.58
N GLU A 376 1.86 11.36 6.95
CA GLU A 376 2.93 10.83 6.07
C GLU A 376 3.25 11.77 4.92
N VAL A 377 2.24 12.40 4.32
CA VAL A 377 2.42 13.36 3.23
C VAL A 377 3.05 14.65 3.72
N VAL A 378 2.52 15.24 4.81
CA VAL A 378 2.99 16.52 5.37
C VAL A 378 4.45 16.45 5.79
N PHE A 379 4.84 15.39 6.49
CA PHE A 379 6.20 15.21 6.98
C PHE A 379 7.14 14.50 5.99
N GLY A 380 6.63 14.10 4.81
CA GLY A 380 7.41 13.32 3.84
C GLY A 380 7.76 11.91 4.34
N TYR A 381 7.03 11.39 5.34
CA TYR A 381 7.29 10.09 5.94
C TYR A 381 7.10 8.95 4.93
N PRO A 382 8.07 8.02 4.80
CA PRO A 382 8.06 7.00 3.78
C PRO A 382 7.11 5.83 4.12
N GLY A 383 5.83 6.15 4.33
CA GLY A 383 4.77 5.20 4.64
C GLY A 383 3.94 4.77 3.43
N LEU A 384 2.89 3.97 3.71
CA LEU A 384 2.00 3.40 2.70
C LEU A 384 1.07 4.44 2.10
N GLY A 385 0.54 5.38 2.90
CA GLY A 385 -0.34 6.44 2.42
C GLY A 385 0.35 7.38 1.44
N LYS A 386 1.56 7.83 1.80
CA LYS A 386 2.40 8.61 0.89
C LYS A 386 2.74 7.83 -0.38
N TYR A 387 3.04 6.53 -0.27
CA TYR A 387 3.32 5.67 -1.42
C TYR A 387 2.12 5.59 -2.36
N LEU A 388 0.90 5.48 -1.84
CA LEU A 388 -0.33 5.49 -2.62
C LEU A 388 -0.54 6.82 -3.34
N LEU A 389 -0.36 7.95 -2.64
CA LEU A 389 -0.46 9.28 -3.24
C LEU A 389 0.56 9.46 -4.38
N ASP A 390 1.82 9.11 -4.13
CA ASP A 390 2.86 9.18 -5.15
C ASP A 390 2.51 8.29 -6.35
N SER A 391 2.01 7.06 -6.11
CA SER A 391 1.59 6.13 -7.17
C SER A 391 0.42 6.68 -8.00
N ALA A 392 -0.54 7.34 -7.35
CA ALA A 392 -1.66 7.99 -8.04
C ALA A 392 -1.19 9.16 -8.92
N LEU A 393 -0.33 10.04 -8.38
CA LEU A 393 0.20 11.20 -9.09
C LEU A 393 1.03 10.81 -10.32
N TYR A 394 1.82 9.74 -10.21
CA TYR A 394 2.65 9.23 -11.30
C TYR A 394 1.98 8.16 -12.16
N LYS A 395 0.70 7.84 -11.90
CA LYS A 395 -0.05 6.78 -12.61
C LYS A 395 0.63 5.41 -12.63
N ASP A 396 1.26 5.08 -11.52
CA ASP A 396 1.81 3.74 -11.29
C ASP A 396 0.68 2.79 -10.90
N ILE A 397 -0.05 2.30 -11.89
CA ILE A 397 -1.28 1.51 -11.73
C ILE A 397 -1.02 0.27 -10.84
N ASN A 398 0.03 -0.50 -11.13
CA ASN A 398 0.33 -1.71 -10.37
C ASN A 398 0.60 -1.41 -8.88
N ALA A 399 1.31 -0.31 -8.59
CA ALA A 399 1.60 0.13 -7.23
C ALA A 399 0.36 0.66 -6.51
N LEU A 400 -0.49 1.42 -7.22
CA LEU A 400 -1.72 1.99 -6.67
C LEU A 400 -2.73 0.90 -6.31
N GLU A 401 -3.01 -0.02 -7.24
CA GLU A 401 -3.95 -1.12 -7.02
C GLU A 401 -3.51 -2.03 -5.87
N ALA A 402 -2.23 -2.45 -5.88
CA ALA A 402 -1.70 -3.29 -4.82
C ALA A 402 -1.69 -2.59 -3.46
N GLY A 403 -1.33 -1.30 -3.42
CA GLY A 403 -1.33 -0.50 -2.21
C GLY A 403 -2.73 -0.32 -1.63
N ALA A 404 -3.73 -0.03 -2.49
CA ALA A 404 -5.12 0.07 -2.07
C ALA A 404 -5.65 -1.26 -1.51
N MET A 405 -5.33 -2.38 -2.14
CA MET A 405 -5.71 -3.71 -1.62
C MET A 405 -5.11 -4.00 -0.24
N ILE A 406 -3.84 -3.65 -0.01
CA ILE A 406 -3.20 -3.79 1.30
C ILE A 406 -3.85 -2.87 2.34
N MET A 407 -4.19 -1.63 1.97
CA MET A 407 -4.93 -0.73 2.89
C MET A 407 -6.27 -1.33 3.32
N VAL A 408 -7.01 -1.95 2.41
CA VAL A 408 -8.26 -2.64 2.75
C VAL A 408 -8.02 -3.82 3.69
N VAL A 409 -7.00 -4.64 3.41
CA VAL A 409 -6.61 -5.75 4.31
C VAL A 409 -6.29 -5.24 5.71
N VAL A 410 -5.53 -4.17 5.82
CA VAL A 410 -5.18 -3.55 7.10
C VAL A 410 -6.41 -3.00 7.79
N ALA A 411 -7.26 -2.23 7.10
CA ALA A 411 -8.47 -1.64 7.66
C ALA A 411 -9.46 -2.70 8.17
N VAL A 412 -9.76 -3.72 7.35
CA VAL A 412 -10.67 -4.78 7.75
C VAL A 412 -10.05 -5.72 8.79
N GLY A 413 -8.73 -5.97 8.70
CA GLY A 413 -7.99 -6.74 9.68
C GLY A 413 -7.98 -6.09 11.06
N THR A 414 -7.70 -4.80 11.14
CA THR A 414 -7.77 -4.03 12.40
C THR A 414 -9.19 -3.99 12.96
N GLN A 415 -10.21 -3.83 12.11
CA GLN A 415 -11.60 -3.90 12.55
C GLN A 415 -11.94 -5.29 13.13
N LEU A 416 -11.51 -6.37 12.50
CA LEU A 416 -11.72 -7.72 13.01
C LEU A 416 -11.05 -7.91 14.38
N VAL A 417 -9.82 -7.45 14.55
CA VAL A 417 -9.11 -7.49 15.83
C VAL A 417 -9.87 -6.67 16.88
N ALA A 418 -10.32 -5.47 16.55
CA ALA A 418 -11.12 -4.61 17.43
C ALA A 418 -12.43 -5.31 17.87
N ASP A 419 -13.16 -5.93 16.95
CA ASP A 419 -14.39 -6.65 17.23
C ASP A 419 -14.18 -7.86 18.16
N ILE A 420 -13.07 -8.61 17.95
CA ILE A 420 -12.69 -9.72 18.81
C ILE A 420 -12.35 -9.22 20.22
N LEU A 421 -11.50 -8.20 20.34
CA LEU A 421 -11.13 -7.60 21.63
C LEU A 421 -12.35 -7.05 22.36
N TYR A 422 -13.25 -6.39 21.63
CA TYR A 422 -14.50 -5.87 22.17
C TYR A 422 -15.39 -6.98 22.77
N THR A 423 -15.47 -8.11 22.09
CA THR A 423 -16.22 -9.30 22.56
C THR A 423 -15.63 -9.85 23.87
N PHE A 424 -14.31 -9.84 24.01
CA PHE A 424 -13.63 -10.29 25.24
C PHE A 424 -13.81 -9.30 26.40
N LEU A 425 -13.76 -7.99 26.12
CA LEU A 425 -13.83 -6.95 27.15
C LEU A 425 -15.25 -6.71 27.65
N ASN A 426 -16.28 -6.97 26.81
CA ASN A 426 -17.68 -6.74 27.17
C ASN A 426 -18.50 -8.04 27.14
N PRO A 427 -18.51 -8.83 28.24
CA PRO A 427 -19.21 -10.12 28.30
C PRO A 427 -20.75 -10.00 28.22
N ARG A 428 -21.29 -8.78 28.25
CA ARG A 428 -22.74 -8.53 28.10
C ARG A 428 -23.22 -8.65 26.65
N ILE A 429 -22.30 -8.58 25.68
CA ILE A 429 -22.61 -8.71 24.26
C ILE A 429 -22.43 -10.18 23.88
N ARG A 430 -23.53 -10.94 23.93
CA ARG A 430 -23.61 -12.27 23.34
C ARG A 430 -24.10 -12.08 21.91
N TYR A 431 -23.21 -12.30 20.95
CA TYR A 431 -23.64 -12.41 19.54
C TYR A 431 -24.54 -13.66 19.41
N ARG A 432 -25.81 -13.42 19.10
CA ARG A 432 -26.73 -14.47 18.64
C ARG A 432 -26.49 -14.79 17.16
#